data_a6b767ed85e24463b07caf929754a145
#
_entry.id   a6b767ed85e24463b07caf929754a145
#
_cell.length_a   1.000
_cell.length_b   1.000
_cell.length_c   1.000
_cell.angle_alpha   90.00
_cell.angle_beta   90.00
_cell.angle_gamma   90.00
#
_symmetry.space_group_name_H-M   'P 1'
#
loop_
_entity.id
_entity.type
_entity.pdbx_description
1 polymer ?
#
loop_
_entity_poly.entity_id
_entity_poly.type
_entity_poly.pdbx_seq_one_letter_code
_entity_poly.pdbx_strand_id
1 'polypeptide(L)'
;MKKEFSFGTQVRKSPYFDATVRWGAKGFSVYNHMYIPRDFGDPVQNFWNLVNDAILCDVAVERQVEITGPDAAQFVQLLTPRNLSECAVGQCKYVLITDENGGVLNDPVLLRLAENHFWLSLADSDILMWAKGVAVNSGLDVNLSEPDVSPLQLQGPKSGDIAKAIFGERIDGLKYYWLEEFELNGIPLIISRTGWSSELGYEIYLRDGSRGNELWDHIMEVGKPMGLVPGHTSTIRRIEGGMLSYQADMDYTVNPFELGLGRLVDLEMDADFIGKKALKKIKSDGIKRTQVGIEISCTPLKHPNTSYWPILVESEEVGYITSAVYSPRLDKNIALAMMDVNHSAIDTAAETTTPEGNFPIKVVQKPFYDPKKKITSGS
;
A
#
# COMPACT_ATOMS: atom_id res chain seq x y z
N MET A 1 19.66 29.20 -9.49
CA MET A 1 18.87 28.63 -10.60
C MET A 1 17.65 27.97 -10.00
N LYS A 2 16.43 28.41 -10.34
CA LYS A 2 15.23 27.65 -10.02
C LYS A 2 15.34 26.33 -10.81
N LYS A 3 15.32 25.17 -10.11
CA LYS A 3 15.19 23.88 -10.79
C LYS A 3 13.78 23.84 -11.39
N GLU A 4 13.66 24.00 -12.68
CA GLU A 4 12.43 23.74 -13.40
C GLU A 4 12.30 22.22 -13.56
N PHE A 5 11.24 21.64 -13.03
CA PHE A 5 10.91 20.27 -13.29
C PHE A 5 10.28 20.17 -14.69
N SER A 6 10.81 19.30 -15.53
CA SER A 6 10.18 18.98 -16.81
C SER A 6 9.18 17.84 -16.60
N PHE A 7 7.91 18.15 -16.80
CA PHE A 7 6.82 17.16 -16.74
C PHE A 7 6.44 16.75 -18.16
N GLY A 8 6.67 15.46 -18.48
CA GLY A 8 6.29 14.91 -19.78
C GLY A 8 4.80 14.51 -19.82
N THR A 9 4.22 14.47 -21.03
CA THR A 9 2.83 14.05 -21.24
C THR A 9 2.60 12.56 -21.00
N GLN A 10 3.66 11.77 -20.90
CA GLN A 10 3.61 10.32 -20.67
C GLN A 10 3.27 9.94 -19.22
N VAL A 11 3.49 10.88 -18.27
CA VAL A 11 3.21 10.70 -16.85
C VAL A 11 2.08 11.66 -16.48
N ARG A 12 1.00 11.13 -15.94
CA ARG A 12 -0.19 11.91 -15.59
C ARG A 12 0.04 12.71 -14.30
N LYS A 13 -0.57 13.88 -14.24
CA LYS A 13 -0.76 14.63 -13.00
C LYS A 13 -2.04 14.16 -12.32
N SER A 14 -2.04 14.11 -11.00
CA SER A 14 -3.26 13.88 -10.23
C SER A 14 -4.17 15.11 -10.28
N PRO A 15 -5.46 14.97 -9.94
CA PRO A 15 -6.37 16.11 -9.74
C PRO A 15 -5.90 17.09 -8.65
N TYR A 16 -5.02 16.64 -7.76
CA TYR A 16 -4.48 17.40 -6.63
C TYR A 16 -3.11 18.02 -6.90
N PHE A 17 -2.50 17.72 -8.04
CA PHE A 17 -1.11 18.08 -8.34
C PHE A 17 -0.81 19.57 -8.08
N ASP A 18 -1.64 20.47 -8.64
CA ASP A 18 -1.41 21.90 -8.49
C ASP A 18 -1.64 22.38 -7.05
N ALA A 19 -2.59 21.78 -6.32
CA ALA A 19 -2.78 22.03 -4.91
C ALA A 19 -1.57 21.57 -4.09
N THR A 20 -1.05 20.35 -4.32
CA THR A 20 0.14 19.87 -3.59
C THR A 20 1.36 20.79 -3.79
N VAL A 21 1.56 21.32 -5.01
CA VAL A 21 2.61 22.32 -5.30
C VAL A 21 2.39 23.62 -4.50
N ARG A 22 1.14 24.15 -4.48
CA ARG A 22 0.81 25.36 -3.70
C ARG A 22 1.04 25.15 -2.20
N TRP A 23 0.76 23.94 -1.70
CA TRP A 23 0.94 23.55 -0.30
C TRP A 23 2.37 23.07 0.03
N GLY A 24 3.33 23.20 -0.91
CA GLY A 24 4.75 23.07 -0.63
C GLY A 24 5.42 21.80 -1.07
N ALA A 25 4.83 21.01 -1.96
CA ALA A 25 5.52 19.86 -2.57
C ALA A 25 6.76 20.34 -3.34
N LYS A 26 7.91 19.75 -3.05
CA LYS A 26 9.23 20.11 -3.61
C LYS A 26 9.77 19.06 -4.57
N GLY A 27 9.27 17.84 -4.52
CA GLY A 27 9.73 16.73 -5.32
C GLY A 27 8.64 15.71 -5.57
N PHE A 28 8.74 15.04 -6.71
CA PHE A 28 7.81 14.02 -7.16
C PHE A 28 8.58 12.80 -7.62
N SER A 29 7.99 11.62 -7.46
CA SER A 29 8.37 10.41 -8.16
C SER A 29 7.24 9.94 -9.07
N VAL A 30 7.44 8.81 -9.75
CA VAL A 30 6.44 8.20 -10.62
C VAL A 30 5.99 6.89 -9.99
N TYR A 31 4.69 6.64 -10.02
CA TYR A 31 4.04 5.42 -9.56
C TYR A 31 2.78 5.22 -10.40
N ASN A 32 2.54 4.03 -10.93
CA ASN A 32 1.41 3.76 -11.83
C ASN A 32 1.24 4.79 -12.96
N HIS A 33 2.36 5.23 -13.58
CA HIS A 33 2.38 6.25 -14.66
C HIS A 33 1.82 7.63 -14.26
N MET A 34 1.83 7.94 -12.96
CA MET A 34 1.40 9.23 -12.42
C MET A 34 2.46 9.83 -11.49
N TYR A 35 2.49 11.17 -11.40
CA TYR A 35 3.32 11.86 -10.42
C TYR A 35 2.74 11.73 -9.02
N ILE A 36 3.57 11.32 -8.06
CA ILE A 36 3.24 11.28 -6.64
C ILE A 36 4.17 12.23 -5.88
N PRO A 37 3.66 13.11 -5.00
CA PRO A 37 4.51 13.91 -4.12
C PRO A 37 5.36 13.03 -3.21
N ARG A 38 6.67 13.35 -3.10
CA ARG A 38 7.61 12.60 -2.27
C ARG A 38 8.42 13.51 -1.35
N ASP A 39 8.28 14.82 -1.46
CA ASP A 39 9.06 15.76 -0.69
C ASP A 39 8.21 17.00 -0.35
N PHE A 40 7.90 17.14 0.93
CA PHE A 40 7.40 18.38 1.55
C PHE A 40 8.42 18.96 2.53
N GLY A 41 9.66 18.47 2.54
CA GLY A 41 10.75 18.86 3.42
C GLY A 41 11.40 17.66 4.09
N ASP A 42 11.68 17.75 5.39
CA ASP A 42 12.35 16.70 6.14
C ASP A 42 11.46 15.43 6.26
N PRO A 43 11.90 14.26 5.75
CA PRO A 43 11.15 13.01 5.84
C PRO A 43 10.98 12.50 7.28
N VAL A 44 11.90 12.85 8.20
CA VAL A 44 11.78 12.53 9.62
C VAL A 44 10.69 13.39 10.26
N GLN A 45 10.58 14.66 9.88
CA GLN A 45 9.48 15.51 10.32
C GLN A 45 8.13 15.02 9.75
N ASN A 46 8.09 14.61 8.48
CA ASN A 46 6.89 13.99 7.90
C ASN A 46 6.45 12.75 8.70
N PHE A 47 7.41 11.90 9.11
CA PHE A 47 7.14 10.75 9.97
C PHE A 47 6.55 11.19 11.33
N TRP A 48 7.15 12.18 12.01
CA TRP A 48 6.64 12.66 13.30
C TRP A 48 5.26 13.32 13.20
N ASN A 49 5.00 14.06 12.12
CA ASN A 49 3.67 14.62 11.87
C ASN A 49 2.61 13.51 11.69
N LEU A 50 2.96 12.45 10.96
CA LEU A 50 2.07 11.29 10.76
C LEU A 50 1.73 10.59 12.09
N VAL A 51 2.72 10.35 12.94
CA VAL A 51 2.53 9.52 14.15
C VAL A 51 2.04 10.30 15.37
N ASN A 52 2.14 11.62 15.37
CA ASN A 52 1.71 12.48 16.49
C ASN A 52 0.46 13.31 16.18
N ASP A 53 0.23 13.62 14.92
CA ASP A 53 -0.83 14.54 14.47
C ASP A 53 -1.65 13.91 13.33
N ALA A 54 -1.61 14.51 12.15
CA ALA A 54 -2.16 13.94 10.92
C ALA A 54 -1.48 14.54 9.69
N ILE A 55 -1.44 13.75 8.62
CA ILE A 55 -1.01 14.19 7.29
C ILE A 55 -2.07 13.93 6.24
N LEU A 56 -2.10 14.78 5.20
CA LEU A 56 -2.87 14.55 3.98
C LEU A 56 -1.91 14.20 2.85
N CYS A 57 -2.10 13.04 2.23
CA CYS A 57 -1.28 12.55 1.11
C CYS A 57 -2.10 12.47 -0.17
N ASP A 58 -1.56 12.96 -1.27
CA ASP A 58 -2.04 12.65 -2.61
C ASP A 58 -1.55 11.24 -2.99
N VAL A 59 -2.49 10.31 -3.05
CA VAL A 59 -2.26 8.92 -3.44
C VAL A 59 -3.11 8.52 -4.66
N ALA A 60 -3.49 9.50 -5.50
CA ALA A 60 -4.23 9.24 -6.75
C ALA A 60 -3.51 8.29 -7.70
N VAL A 61 -2.23 8.04 -7.47
CA VAL A 61 -1.42 7.01 -8.13
C VAL A 61 -1.92 5.58 -7.85
N GLU A 62 -2.71 5.37 -6.81
CA GLU A 62 -3.46 4.13 -6.55
C GLU A 62 -4.68 4.10 -7.49
N ARG A 63 -4.41 3.96 -8.79
CA ARG A 63 -5.43 3.95 -9.84
C ARG A 63 -6.43 2.84 -9.56
N GLN A 64 -7.71 3.12 -9.86
CA GLN A 64 -8.76 2.15 -9.66
C GLN A 64 -8.96 1.30 -10.91
N VAL A 65 -9.11 -0.02 -10.73
CA VAL A 65 -9.73 -0.87 -11.74
C VAL A 65 -11.17 -1.09 -11.33
N GLU A 66 -12.09 -0.56 -12.13
CA GLU A 66 -13.52 -0.78 -11.94
C GLU A 66 -13.96 -2.04 -12.67
N ILE A 67 -14.71 -2.88 -11.96
CA ILE A 67 -15.25 -4.14 -12.45
C ILE A 67 -16.75 -4.15 -12.19
N THR A 68 -17.54 -4.14 -13.26
CA THR A 68 -19.01 -4.16 -13.22
C THR A 68 -19.57 -5.22 -14.16
N GLY A 69 -20.85 -5.52 -14.05
CA GLY A 69 -21.53 -6.48 -14.91
C GLY A 69 -22.12 -7.66 -14.15
N PRO A 70 -22.98 -8.44 -14.79
CA PRO A 70 -23.67 -9.57 -14.14
C PRO A 70 -22.73 -10.54 -13.42
N ASP A 71 -21.56 -10.79 -14.00
CA ASP A 71 -20.58 -11.78 -13.49
C ASP A 71 -19.40 -11.12 -12.74
N ALA A 72 -19.49 -9.83 -12.38
CA ALA A 72 -18.38 -9.09 -11.75
C ALA A 72 -17.88 -9.76 -10.48
N ALA A 73 -18.75 -10.26 -9.61
CA ALA A 73 -18.34 -10.93 -8.37
C ALA A 73 -17.55 -12.22 -8.66
N GLN A 74 -17.98 -13.01 -9.64
CA GLN A 74 -17.28 -14.23 -10.05
C GLN A 74 -15.92 -13.88 -10.69
N PHE A 75 -15.88 -12.86 -11.52
CA PHE A 75 -14.64 -12.40 -12.16
C PHE A 75 -13.60 -11.90 -11.15
N VAL A 76 -14.03 -11.10 -10.16
CA VAL A 76 -13.13 -10.65 -9.10
C VAL A 76 -12.59 -11.83 -8.30
N GLN A 77 -13.44 -12.83 -7.99
CA GLN A 77 -13.00 -14.06 -7.31
C GLN A 77 -11.98 -14.84 -8.16
N LEU A 78 -12.11 -14.85 -9.49
CA LEU A 78 -11.15 -15.50 -10.39
C LEU A 78 -9.75 -14.86 -10.33
N LEU A 79 -9.66 -13.56 -10.06
CA LEU A 79 -8.38 -12.82 -10.01
C LEU A 79 -7.62 -13.00 -8.69
N THR A 80 -8.30 -13.40 -7.59
CA THR A 80 -7.68 -13.40 -6.25
C THR A 80 -7.76 -14.75 -5.55
N PRO A 81 -6.68 -15.19 -4.86
CA PRO A 81 -6.68 -16.38 -4.03
C PRO A 81 -7.47 -16.21 -2.72
N ARG A 82 -7.89 -14.97 -2.39
CA ARG A 82 -8.67 -14.72 -1.18
C ARG A 82 -10.15 -15.05 -1.40
N ASN A 83 -10.72 -15.82 -0.48
CA ASN A 83 -12.16 -16.10 -0.50
C ASN A 83 -12.95 -14.81 -0.23
N LEU A 84 -13.82 -14.44 -1.18
CA LEU A 84 -14.64 -13.23 -1.13
C LEU A 84 -16.12 -13.51 -0.85
N SER A 85 -16.52 -14.77 -0.61
CA SER A 85 -17.94 -15.15 -0.38
C SER A 85 -18.58 -14.33 0.76
N GLU A 86 -17.81 -14.03 1.81
CA GLU A 86 -18.25 -13.26 2.98
C GLU A 86 -17.90 -11.76 2.87
N CYS A 87 -17.51 -11.26 1.71
CA CYS A 87 -17.27 -9.82 1.52
C CYS A 87 -18.61 -9.12 1.30
N ALA A 88 -19.09 -8.35 2.25
CA ALA A 88 -20.36 -7.63 2.15
C ALA A 88 -20.25 -6.39 1.24
N VAL A 89 -21.36 -5.91 0.70
CA VAL A 89 -21.45 -4.58 0.07
C VAL A 89 -21.08 -3.51 1.12
N GLY A 90 -20.28 -2.53 0.73
CA GLY A 90 -19.72 -1.55 1.65
C GLY A 90 -18.47 -2.03 2.39
N GLN A 91 -17.97 -3.23 2.11
CA GLN A 91 -16.76 -3.74 2.76
C GLN A 91 -15.55 -3.68 1.83
N CYS A 92 -14.39 -3.39 2.43
CA CYS A 92 -13.07 -3.46 1.77
C CYS A 92 -12.34 -4.75 2.18
N LYS A 93 -11.47 -5.25 1.31
CA LYS A 93 -10.56 -6.38 1.59
C LYS A 93 -9.18 -6.12 1.00
N TYR A 94 -8.12 -6.34 1.77
CA TYR A 94 -6.78 -6.44 1.21
C TYR A 94 -6.64 -7.78 0.49
N VAL A 95 -6.41 -7.79 -0.80
CA VAL A 95 -6.35 -8.99 -1.63
C VAL A 95 -5.01 -9.07 -2.37
N LEU A 96 -4.71 -10.22 -2.92
CA LEU A 96 -3.60 -10.41 -3.84
C LEU A 96 -4.17 -10.73 -5.22
N ILE A 97 -3.52 -10.28 -6.26
CA ILE A 97 -3.75 -10.71 -7.63
C ILE A 97 -2.59 -11.63 -8.01
N THR A 98 -2.89 -12.84 -8.45
CA THR A 98 -1.87 -13.84 -8.78
C THR A 98 -1.90 -14.22 -10.25
N ASP A 99 -0.72 -14.60 -10.77
CA ASP A 99 -0.58 -15.23 -12.09
C ASP A 99 -0.80 -16.76 -12.03
N GLU A 100 -0.71 -17.42 -13.17
CA GLU A 100 -0.88 -18.87 -13.30
C GLU A 100 0.20 -19.70 -12.56
N ASN A 101 1.33 -19.10 -12.23
CA ASN A 101 2.43 -19.72 -11.47
C ASN A 101 2.32 -19.44 -9.97
N GLY A 102 1.34 -18.63 -9.54
CA GLY A 102 1.14 -18.21 -8.16
C GLY A 102 2.00 -17.01 -7.75
N GLY A 103 2.65 -16.34 -8.72
CA GLY A 103 3.38 -15.09 -8.50
C GLY A 103 2.42 -13.94 -8.21
N VAL A 104 2.84 -12.97 -7.38
CA VAL A 104 2.02 -11.83 -6.99
C VAL A 104 2.16 -10.70 -8.01
N LEU A 105 1.08 -10.41 -8.74
CA LEU A 105 1.02 -9.33 -9.73
C LEU A 105 0.68 -7.97 -9.13
N ASN A 106 -0.05 -7.95 -8.02
CA ASN A 106 -0.43 -6.75 -7.28
C ASN A 106 -1.04 -7.14 -5.93
N ASP A 107 -1.13 -6.19 -5.01
CA ASP A 107 -1.72 -6.36 -3.68
C ASP A 107 -2.76 -5.27 -3.35
N PRO A 108 -3.84 -5.15 -4.14
CA PRO A 108 -4.77 -4.04 -4.02
C PRO A 108 -5.65 -4.13 -2.77
N VAL A 109 -6.23 -2.98 -2.41
CA VAL A 109 -7.45 -2.96 -1.61
C VAL A 109 -8.63 -3.12 -2.57
N LEU A 110 -9.42 -4.16 -2.37
CA LEU A 110 -10.71 -4.36 -3.03
C LEU A 110 -11.78 -3.58 -2.26
N LEU A 111 -12.60 -2.81 -2.97
CA LEU A 111 -13.78 -2.12 -2.48
C LEU A 111 -15.02 -2.72 -3.13
N ARG A 112 -15.96 -3.26 -2.35
CA ARG A 112 -17.25 -3.75 -2.87
C ARG A 112 -18.31 -2.67 -2.74
N LEU A 113 -18.59 -1.96 -3.83
CA LEU A 113 -19.52 -0.83 -3.87
C LEU A 113 -20.99 -1.26 -3.95
N ALA A 114 -21.24 -2.33 -4.70
CA ALA A 114 -22.56 -2.95 -4.85
C ALA A 114 -22.40 -4.45 -5.07
N GLU A 115 -23.50 -5.16 -5.27
CA GLU A 115 -23.49 -6.62 -5.48
C GLU A 115 -22.53 -7.02 -6.62
N ASN A 116 -22.59 -6.31 -7.74
CA ASN A 116 -21.77 -6.55 -8.95
C ASN A 116 -20.99 -5.30 -9.36
N HIS A 117 -20.47 -4.55 -8.39
CA HIS A 117 -19.65 -3.37 -8.63
C HIS A 117 -18.48 -3.34 -7.65
N PHE A 118 -17.27 -3.40 -8.18
CA PHE A 118 -16.03 -3.48 -7.42
C PHE A 118 -15.00 -2.48 -7.94
N TRP A 119 -14.18 -1.96 -7.04
CA TRP A 119 -12.92 -1.31 -7.37
C TRP A 119 -11.75 -2.10 -6.79
N LEU A 120 -10.64 -2.13 -7.55
CA LEU A 120 -9.32 -2.53 -7.05
C LEU A 120 -8.46 -1.28 -6.99
N SER A 121 -8.09 -0.84 -5.79
CA SER A 121 -7.16 0.28 -5.55
C SER A 121 -5.73 -0.26 -5.61
N LEU A 122 -4.99 0.09 -6.68
CA LEU A 122 -3.81 -0.64 -7.13
C LEU A 122 -2.51 -0.19 -6.46
N ALA A 123 -1.63 -1.15 -6.22
CA ALA A 123 -0.18 -0.92 -6.17
C ALA A 123 0.41 -0.76 -7.60
N ASP A 124 1.74 -0.60 -7.70
CA ASP A 124 2.43 -0.19 -8.95
C ASP A 124 2.52 -1.32 -9.99
N SER A 125 1.40 -1.65 -10.64
CA SER A 125 1.39 -2.51 -11.83
C SER A 125 0.11 -2.36 -12.66
N ASP A 126 0.17 -2.75 -13.95
CA ASP A 126 -0.90 -2.58 -14.93
C ASP A 126 -2.02 -3.65 -14.83
N ILE A 127 -2.68 -3.75 -13.70
CA ILE A 127 -3.74 -4.76 -13.45
C ILE A 127 -4.95 -4.59 -14.36
N LEU A 128 -5.26 -3.38 -14.82
CA LEU A 128 -6.34 -3.21 -15.80
C LEU A 128 -6.08 -4.01 -17.07
N MET A 129 -4.83 -4.01 -17.57
CA MET A 129 -4.48 -4.75 -18.78
C MET A 129 -4.50 -6.26 -18.54
N TRP A 130 -4.02 -6.70 -17.36
CA TRP A 130 -4.13 -8.10 -16.94
C TRP A 130 -5.59 -8.55 -16.86
N ALA A 131 -6.44 -7.80 -16.17
CA ALA A 131 -7.86 -8.12 -16.01
C ALA A 131 -8.57 -8.17 -17.38
N LYS A 132 -8.31 -7.22 -18.28
CA LYS A 132 -8.83 -7.26 -19.66
C LYS A 132 -8.38 -8.51 -20.42
N GLY A 133 -7.10 -8.89 -20.29
CA GLY A 133 -6.57 -10.10 -20.91
C GLY A 133 -7.26 -11.36 -20.40
N VAL A 134 -7.49 -11.46 -19.10
CA VAL A 134 -8.22 -12.57 -18.47
C VAL A 134 -9.69 -12.60 -18.92
N ALA A 135 -10.35 -11.44 -18.98
CA ALA A 135 -11.77 -11.34 -19.34
C ALA A 135 -12.06 -11.87 -20.76
N VAL A 136 -11.14 -11.66 -21.72
CA VAL A 136 -11.30 -12.10 -23.12
C VAL A 136 -11.65 -13.59 -23.23
N ASN A 137 -11.09 -14.43 -22.38
CA ASN A 137 -11.28 -15.88 -22.44
C ASN A 137 -12.05 -16.46 -21.24
N SER A 138 -12.55 -15.61 -20.33
CA SER A 138 -13.24 -16.07 -19.12
C SER A 138 -14.66 -16.60 -19.38
N GLY A 139 -15.29 -16.15 -20.47
CA GLY A 139 -16.71 -16.40 -20.74
C GLY A 139 -17.66 -15.64 -19.82
N LEU A 140 -17.16 -14.71 -18.99
CA LEU A 140 -17.93 -13.92 -18.03
C LEU A 140 -18.35 -12.57 -18.62
N ASP A 141 -19.58 -12.14 -18.33
CA ASP A 141 -20.13 -10.84 -18.76
C ASP A 141 -19.72 -9.73 -17.78
N VAL A 142 -18.60 -9.06 -18.09
CA VAL A 142 -18.02 -8.02 -17.25
C VAL A 142 -17.56 -6.82 -18.06
N ASN A 143 -17.68 -5.64 -17.47
CA ASN A 143 -17.09 -4.39 -17.96
C ASN A 143 -15.90 -4.00 -17.09
N LEU A 144 -14.78 -3.67 -17.75
CA LEU A 144 -13.53 -3.29 -17.08
C LEU A 144 -13.08 -1.92 -17.55
N SER A 145 -12.95 -0.99 -16.61
CA SER A 145 -12.55 0.40 -16.89
C SER A 145 -11.62 0.96 -15.81
N GLU A 146 -11.02 2.08 -16.12
CA GLU A 146 -10.44 2.98 -15.14
C GLU A 146 -11.42 4.14 -14.95
N PRO A 147 -12.09 4.26 -13.79
CA PRO A 147 -13.03 5.33 -13.54
C PRO A 147 -12.31 6.65 -13.23
N ASP A 148 -13.03 7.79 -13.33
CA ASP A 148 -12.54 9.07 -12.81
C ASP A 148 -12.63 9.08 -11.27
N VAL A 149 -11.69 8.39 -10.64
CA VAL A 149 -11.62 8.24 -9.19
C VAL A 149 -10.17 8.42 -8.74
N SER A 150 -10.00 9.30 -7.76
CA SER A 150 -8.68 9.68 -7.25
C SER A 150 -8.66 9.69 -5.72
N PRO A 151 -7.92 8.79 -5.05
CA PRO A 151 -7.84 8.75 -3.60
C PRO A 151 -6.88 9.79 -3.02
N LEU A 152 -7.26 10.30 -1.83
CA LEU A 152 -6.40 10.96 -0.86
C LEU A 152 -6.30 10.06 0.38
N GLN A 153 -5.20 10.14 1.11
CA GLN A 153 -5.05 9.52 2.43
C GLN A 153 -4.96 10.60 3.52
N LEU A 154 -5.93 10.60 4.44
CA LEU A 154 -5.91 11.37 5.68
C LEU A 154 -5.51 10.41 6.80
N GLN A 155 -4.28 10.50 7.29
CA GLN A 155 -3.70 9.50 8.17
C GLN A 155 -3.07 10.14 9.41
N GLY A 156 -3.12 9.46 10.54
CA GLY A 156 -2.54 9.85 11.83
C GLY A 156 -3.56 9.87 12.96
N PRO A 157 -3.13 9.98 14.24
CA PRO A 157 -4.02 9.87 15.40
C PRO A 157 -5.14 10.93 15.43
N LYS A 158 -4.92 12.10 14.85
CA LYS A 158 -5.94 13.16 14.76
C LYS A 158 -6.84 13.06 13.53
N SER A 159 -6.64 12.07 12.67
CA SER A 159 -7.41 11.92 11.43
C SER A 159 -8.92 11.74 11.67
N GLY A 160 -9.32 11.08 12.78
CA GLY A 160 -10.72 10.91 13.14
C GLY A 160 -11.41 12.23 13.45
N ASP A 161 -10.82 13.05 14.31
CA ASP A 161 -11.37 14.35 14.68
C ASP A 161 -11.45 15.30 13.47
N ILE A 162 -10.41 15.28 12.62
CA ILE A 162 -10.36 16.07 11.39
C ILE A 162 -11.43 15.59 10.41
N ALA A 163 -11.55 14.28 10.18
CA ALA A 163 -12.58 13.71 9.32
C ALA A 163 -14.00 14.06 9.82
N LYS A 164 -14.22 14.02 11.14
CA LYS A 164 -15.47 14.44 11.77
C LYS A 164 -15.77 15.92 11.55
N ALA A 165 -14.79 16.79 11.66
CA ALA A 165 -14.95 18.22 11.41
C ALA A 165 -15.33 18.53 9.94
N ILE A 166 -14.87 17.69 8.99
CA ILE A 166 -15.12 17.87 7.55
C ILE A 166 -16.42 17.18 7.12
N PHE A 167 -16.65 15.92 7.51
CA PHE A 167 -17.72 15.05 7.01
C PHE A 167 -18.88 14.87 7.98
N GLY A 168 -18.79 15.44 9.19
CA GLY A 168 -19.79 15.33 10.24
C GLY A 168 -19.70 14.02 11.04
N GLU A 169 -20.60 13.88 12.02
CA GLU A 169 -20.57 12.77 12.99
C GLU A 169 -20.77 11.37 12.38
N ARG A 170 -21.33 11.29 11.17
CA ARG A 170 -21.56 10.03 10.46
C ARG A 170 -20.24 9.24 10.25
N ILE A 171 -19.10 9.94 10.11
CA ILE A 171 -17.80 9.31 9.90
C ILE A 171 -17.35 8.45 11.08
N ASP A 172 -17.80 8.75 12.31
CA ASP A 172 -17.45 7.98 13.52
C ASP A 172 -17.98 6.53 13.46
N GLY A 173 -19.04 6.30 12.69
CA GLY A 173 -19.65 4.97 12.48
C GLY A 173 -18.89 4.09 11.49
N LEU A 174 -17.96 4.66 10.72
CA LEU A 174 -17.26 3.94 9.66
C LEU A 174 -16.22 2.96 10.23
N LYS A 175 -16.47 1.67 10.08
CA LYS A 175 -15.65 0.61 10.64
C LYS A 175 -14.37 0.37 9.83
N TYR A 176 -13.34 -0.14 10.47
CA TYR A 176 -12.09 -0.54 9.81
C TYR A 176 -12.36 -1.54 8.66
N TYR A 177 -11.82 -1.26 7.47
CA TYR A 177 -12.09 -1.96 6.20
C TYR A 177 -13.56 -1.91 5.74
N TRP A 178 -14.24 -0.80 6.03
CA TRP A 178 -15.56 -0.48 5.46
C TRP A 178 -15.50 0.85 4.71
N LEU A 179 -16.45 1.06 3.83
CA LEU A 179 -16.61 2.25 3.02
C LEU A 179 -18.06 2.75 3.06
N GLU A 180 -18.23 4.04 2.86
CA GLU A 180 -19.53 4.67 2.68
C GLU A 180 -19.46 5.80 1.65
N GLU A 181 -20.60 6.11 1.02
CA GLU A 181 -20.74 7.27 0.13
C GLU A 181 -20.93 8.54 0.96
N PHE A 182 -20.20 9.60 0.57
CA PHE A 182 -20.28 10.93 1.14
C PHE A 182 -20.41 11.98 0.03
N GLU A 183 -20.86 13.16 0.41
CA GLU A 183 -20.84 14.36 -0.41
C GLU A 183 -20.26 15.51 0.41
N LEU A 184 -19.38 16.30 -0.18
CA LEU A 184 -18.83 17.50 0.43
C LEU A 184 -19.00 18.67 -0.54
N ASN A 185 -19.89 19.61 -0.22
CA ASN A 185 -20.18 20.79 -1.07
C ASN A 185 -20.50 20.42 -2.54
N GLY A 186 -21.28 19.36 -2.74
CA GLY A 186 -21.63 18.83 -4.06
C GLY A 186 -20.50 18.02 -4.72
N ILE A 187 -19.41 17.71 -4.01
CA ILE A 187 -18.35 16.83 -4.48
C ILE A 187 -18.69 15.38 -4.10
N PRO A 188 -18.88 14.47 -5.06
CA PRO A 188 -19.20 13.08 -4.75
C PRO A 188 -17.96 12.32 -4.29
N LEU A 189 -18.05 11.64 -3.15
CA LEU A 189 -16.95 10.93 -2.51
C LEU A 189 -17.36 9.51 -2.12
N ILE A 190 -16.40 8.62 -2.08
CA ILE A 190 -16.43 7.41 -1.25
C ILE A 190 -15.35 7.58 -0.19
N ILE A 191 -15.66 7.25 1.06
CA ILE A 191 -14.66 7.27 2.13
C ILE A 191 -14.58 5.86 2.70
N SER A 192 -13.35 5.33 2.78
CA SER A 192 -13.08 4.07 3.47
C SER A 192 -12.22 4.30 4.70
N ARG A 193 -12.38 3.42 5.69
CA ARG A 193 -11.49 3.38 6.83
C ARG A 193 -10.33 2.40 6.59
N THR A 194 -9.46 2.82 5.68
CA THR A 194 -8.26 2.12 5.20
C THR A 194 -7.08 3.08 5.13
N GLY A 195 -5.91 2.58 4.76
CA GLY A 195 -4.71 3.38 4.55
C GLY A 195 -3.44 2.56 4.55
N TRP A 196 -2.39 3.11 3.95
CA TRP A 196 -1.07 2.48 3.84
C TRP A 196 -0.03 3.18 4.73
N SER A 197 -0.38 3.38 6.01
CA SER A 197 0.45 4.11 6.97
C SER A 197 0.72 3.37 8.29
N SER A 198 0.00 2.29 8.56
CA SER A 198 -0.06 1.64 9.87
C SER A 198 -0.50 2.58 11.02
N GLU A 199 -1.15 3.70 10.69
CA GLU A 199 -1.83 4.61 11.62
C GLU A 199 -3.33 4.56 11.42
N LEU A 200 -4.08 5.19 12.33
CA LEU A 200 -5.50 5.46 12.13
C LEU A 200 -5.66 6.35 10.90
N GLY A 201 -6.66 6.08 10.06
CA GLY A 201 -6.89 6.93 8.92
C GLY A 201 -8.02 6.54 8.01
N TYR A 202 -8.18 7.37 6.99
CA TYR A 202 -9.23 7.27 5.98
C TYR A 202 -8.62 7.46 4.59
N GLU A 203 -9.19 6.77 3.62
CA GLU A 203 -8.98 7.03 2.20
C GLU A 203 -10.23 7.68 1.63
N ILE A 204 -10.04 8.81 0.95
CA ILE A 204 -11.10 9.66 0.42
C ILE A 204 -11.02 9.59 -1.10
N TYR A 205 -11.92 8.84 -1.72
CA TYR A 205 -11.98 8.61 -3.16
C TYR A 205 -12.85 9.68 -3.82
N LEU A 206 -12.21 10.66 -4.47
CA LEU A 206 -12.88 11.69 -5.26
C LEU A 206 -13.42 11.06 -6.55
N ARG A 207 -14.71 11.30 -6.85
CA ARG A 207 -15.41 10.77 -8.05
C ARG A 207 -15.66 11.82 -9.12
N ASP A 208 -14.98 12.94 -9.03
CA ASP A 208 -14.98 14.04 -10.02
C ASP A 208 -13.61 14.73 -9.99
N GLY A 209 -12.71 14.30 -10.86
CA GLY A 209 -11.34 14.81 -10.92
C GLY A 209 -11.25 16.32 -11.17
N SER A 210 -12.27 16.94 -11.76
CA SER A 210 -12.31 18.41 -11.97
C SER A 210 -12.31 19.21 -10.66
N ARG A 211 -12.74 18.58 -9.54
CA ARG A 211 -12.88 19.18 -8.22
C ARG A 211 -11.69 18.88 -7.27
N GLY A 212 -10.61 18.27 -7.76
CA GLY A 212 -9.50 17.81 -6.92
C GLY A 212 -8.81 18.92 -6.13
N ASN A 213 -8.48 20.03 -6.77
CA ASN A 213 -7.88 21.17 -6.06
C ASN A 213 -8.78 21.75 -4.96
N GLU A 214 -10.07 21.82 -5.22
CA GLU A 214 -11.07 22.32 -4.26
C GLU A 214 -11.18 21.40 -3.05
N LEU A 215 -11.26 20.09 -3.27
CA LEU A 215 -11.29 19.09 -2.21
C LEU A 215 -10.05 19.16 -1.33
N TRP A 216 -8.86 19.18 -1.95
CA TRP A 216 -7.59 19.31 -1.21
C TRP A 216 -7.56 20.56 -0.34
N ASP A 217 -7.81 21.72 -0.95
CA ASP A 217 -7.75 23.02 -0.25
C ASP A 217 -8.74 23.04 0.91
N HIS A 218 -9.99 22.55 0.72
CA HIS A 218 -10.98 22.48 1.79
C HIS A 218 -10.53 21.60 2.97
N ILE A 219 -10.04 20.39 2.69
CA ILE A 219 -9.55 19.48 3.74
C ILE A 219 -8.40 20.12 4.52
N MET A 220 -7.44 20.73 3.80
CA MET A 220 -6.30 21.39 4.42
C MET A 220 -6.68 22.61 5.23
N GLU A 221 -7.61 23.43 4.76
CA GLU A 221 -8.08 24.64 5.48
C GLU A 221 -8.77 24.29 6.79
N VAL A 222 -9.64 23.28 6.78
CA VAL A 222 -10.34 22.78 7.99
C VAL A 222 -9.37 22.08 8.93
N GLY A 223 -8.47 21.24 8.40
CA GLY A 223 -7.60 20.41 9.23
C GLY A 223 -6.37 21.14 9.78
N LYS A 224 -5.85 22.17 9.10
CA LYS A 224 -4.63 22.88 9.52
C LYS A 224 -4.67 23.42 10.94
N PRO A 225 -5.76 24.06 11.43
CA PRO A 225 -5.88 24.48 12.83
C PRO A 225 -5.84 23.31 13.83
N MET A 226 -6.16 22.10 13.38
CA MET A 226 -6.16 20.87 14.18
C MET A 226 -4.84 20.10 14.12
N GLY A 227 -3.86 20.60 13.36
CA GLY A 227 -2.54 20.01 13.20
C GLY A 227 -2.34 19.18 11.92
N LEU A 228 -3.28 19.25 10.96
CA LEU A 228 -3.10 18.63 9.65
C LEU A 228 -2.01 19.37 8.86
N VAL A 229 -1.10 18.60 8.29
CA VAL A 229 -0.10 19.12 7.34
C VAL A 229 -0.11 18.31 6.04
N PRO A 230 0.29 18.90 4.91
CA PRO A 230 0.52 18.12 3.70
C PRO A 230 1.70 17.18 3.92
N GLY A 231 1.61 15.97 3.40
CA GLY A 231 2.63 14.96 3.57
C GLY A 231 2.70 13.99 2.40
N HIS A 232 3.55 12.99 2.57
CA HIS A 232 3.69 11.89 1.62
C HIS A 232 3.73 10.56 2.39
N THR A 233 3.49 9.45 1.69
CA THR A 233 3.57 8.11 2.26
C THR A 233 4.91 7.87 2.94
N SER A 234 4.91 7.49 4.23
CA SER A 234 6.12 7.39 5.04
C SER A 234 6.78 6.02 4.91
N THR A 235 7.96 5.97 4.27
CA THR A 235 8.78 4.75 4.19
C THR A 235 9.17 4.26 5.58
N ILE A 236 9.47 5.17 6.52
CA ILE A 236 9.82 4.81 7.90
C ILE A 236 8.64 4.05 8.55
N ARG A 237 7.44 4.64 8.50
CA ARG A 237 6.30 4.09 9.21
C ARG A 237 5.77 2.78 8.59
N ARG A 238 5.78 2.66 7.25
CA ARG A 238 5.37 1.43 6.58
C ARG A 238 6.29 0.26 6.95
N ILE A 239 7.62 0.50 7.03
CA ILE A 239 8.59 -0.55 7.42
C ILE A 239 8.41 -0.91 8.89
N GLU A 240 8.25 0.07 9.81
CA GLU A 240 7.92 -0.21 11.21
C GLU A 240 6.68 -1.12 11.35
N GLY A 241 5.66 -0.88 10.54
CA GLY A 241 4.43 -1.68 10.50
C GLY A 241 4.54 -2.99 9.72
N GLY A 242 5.71 -3.30 9.15
CA GLY A 242 5.93 -4.50 8.33
C GLY A 242 5.08 -4.51 7.06
N MET A 243 4.70 -3.34 6.53
CA MET A 243 3.92 -3.22 5.29
C MET A 243 4.83 -3.35 4.09
N LEU A 244 4.42 -4.21 3.16
CA LEU A 244 5.12 -4.43 1.91
C LEU A 244 4.84 -3.30 0.92
N SER A 245 5.80 -3.05 0.04
CA SER A 245 5.64 -2.16 -1.11
C SER A 245 5.88 -2.96 -2.38
N TYR A 246 4.90 -2.96 -3.27
CA TYR A 246 5.05 -3.60 -4.57
C TYR A 246 6.24 -2.98 -5.33
N GLN A 247 6.95 -3.78 -6.13
CA GLN A 247 8.22 -3.47 -6.79
C GLN A 247 9.43 -3.27 -5.85
N ALA A 248 9.24 -2.96 -4.58
CA ALA A 248 10.35 -2.88 -3.61
C ALA A 248 10.54 -4.20 -2.85
N ASP A 249 9.49 -4.73 -2.24
CA ASP A 249 9.55 -5.91 -1.38
C ASP A 249 8.95 -7.16 -2.03
N MET A 250 8.23 -7.01 -3.12
CA MET A 250 7.57 -8.10 -3.86
C MET A 250 7.30 -7.71 -5.31
N ASP A 251 7.28 -8.72 -6.16
CA ASP A 251 6.89 -8.68 -7.56
C ASP A 251 6.33 -10.04 -8.00
N TYR A 252 6.14 -10.24 -9.30
CA TYR A 252 5.62 -11.50 -9.84
C TYR A 252 6.55 -12.72 -9.65
N THR A 253 7.78 -12.53 -9.18
CA THR A 253 8.73 -13.63 -8.93
C THR A 253 8.59 -14.26 -7.55
N VAL A 254 7.74 -13.67 -6.70
CA VAL A 254 7.46 -14.14 -5.33
C VAL A 254 6.00 -14.57 -5.18
N ASN A 255 5.75 -15.53 -4.30
CA ASN A 255 4.41 -16.03 -4.03
C ASN A 255 3.91 -15.59 -2.64
N PRO A 256 2.59 -15.68 -2.36
CA PRO A 256 2.02 -15.26 -1.10
C PRO A 256 2.61 -15.92 0.15
N PHE A 257 3.08 -17.16 0.05
CA PHE A 257 3.63 -17.88 1.19
C PHE A 257 5.02 -17.36 1.56
N GLU A 258 5.85 -17.06 0.56
CA GLU A 258 7.17 -16.42 0.77
C GLU A 258 7.04 -15.05 1.45
N LEU A 259 5.97 -14.31 1.15
CA LEU A 259 5.68 -12.99 1.73
C LEU A 259 5.07 -13.04 3.14
N GLY A 260 4.77 -14.24 3.67
CA GLY A 260 4.03 -14.37 4.93
C GLY A 260 2.55 -13.96 4.81
N LEU A 261 2.02 -13.89 3.59
CA LEU A 261 0.63 -13.53 3.27
C LEU A 261 -0.27 -14.75 3.01
N GLY A 262 0.18 -15.95 3.36
CA GLY A 262 -0.57 -17.20 3.18
C GLY A 262 -1.99 -17.18 3.78
N ARG A 263 -2.24 -16.34 4.80
CA ARG A 263 -3.57 -16.11 5.38
C ARG A 263 -4.59 -15.50 4.38
N LEU A 264 -4.11 -14.94 3.26
CA LEU A 264 -4.93 -14.38 2.18
C LEU A 264 -5.19 -15.41 1.06
N VAL A 265 -4.72 -16.64 1.21
CA VAL A 265 -4.86 -17.70 0.23
C VAL A 265 -5.76 -18.79 0.79
N ASP A 266 -6.95 -18.93 0.23
CA ASP A 266 -7.87 -20.02 0.52
C ASP A 266 -7.83 -21.07 -0.61
N LEU A 267 -7.04 -22.10 -0.40
CA LEU A 267 -6.89 -23.19 -1.37
C LEU A 267 -8.07 -24.19 -1.35
N GLU A 268 -8.89 -24.14 -0.30
CA GLU A 268 -9.98 -25.08 -0.08
C GLU A 268 -11.34 -24.54 -0.52
N MET A 269 -11.45 -23.23 -0.86
CA MET A 269 -12.69 -22.68 -1.38
C MET A 269 -13.11 -23.39 -2.67
N ASP A 270 -14.42 -23.55 -2.89
CA ASP A 270 -14.97 -24.19 -4.09
C ASP A 270 -14.68 -23.41 -5.37
N ALA A 271 -14.72 -22.07 -5.28
CA ALA A 271 -14.40 -21.20 -6.42
C ALA A 271 -12.96 -21.40 -6.91
N ASP A 272 -12.79 -21.38 -8.23
CA ASP A 272 -11.47 -21.39 -8.84
C ASP A 272 -10.90 -19.99 -8.91
N PHE A 273 -9.56 -19.89 -8.97
CA PHE A 273 -8.83 -18.65 -9.18
C PHE A 273 -7.51 -18.90 -9.91
N ILE A 274 -6.99 -17.88 -10.56
CA ILE A 274 -5.73 -17.97 -11.30
C ILE A 274 -4.59 -18.24 -10.32
N GLY A 275 -3.80 -19.29 -10.59
CA GLY A 275 -2.68 -19.72 -9.75
C GLY A 275 -3.03 -20.76 -8.69
N LYS A 276 -4.31 -21.17 -8.51
CA LYS A 276 -4.73 -22.13 -7.48
C LYS A 276 -3.94 -23.44 -7.50
N LYS A 277 -3.75 -24.01 -8.68
CA LYS A 277 -2.98 -25.26 -8.87
C LYS A 277 -1.51 -25.07 -8.48
N ALA A 278 -0.91 -23.99 -8.92
CA ALA A 278 0.49 -23.67 -8.61
C ALA A 278 0.67 -23.42 -7.10
N LEU A 279 -0.21 -22.65 -6.48
CA LEU A 279 -0.16 -22.38 -5.04
C LEU A 279 -0.40 -23.64 -4.18
N LYS A 280 -1.26 -24.57 -4.62
CA LYS A 280 -1.38 -25.89 -3.98
C LYS A 280 -0.07 -26.67 -4.02
N LYS A 281 0.61 -26.66 -5.18
CA LYS A 281 1.90 -27.32 -5.33
C LYS A 281 2.98 -26.66 -4.45
N ILE A 282 3.09 -25.31 -4.47
CA ILE A 282 4.05 -24.59 -3.64
C ILE A 282 3.83 -24.88 -2.15
N LYS A 283 2.56 -24.90 -1.69
CA LYS A 283 2.25 -25.22 -0.29
C LYS A 283 2.66 -26.66 0.07
N SER A 284 2.48 -27.61 -0.85
CA SER A 284 2.87 -29.02 -0.65
C SER A 284 4.39 -29.21 -0.64
N ASP A 285 5.10 -28.54 -1.55
CA ASP A 285 6.57 -28.67 -1.69
C ASP A 285 7.32 -27.88 -0.60
N GLY A 286 6.67 -26.90 0.01
CA GLY A 286 7.28 -25.93 0.92
C GLY A 286 7.99 -24.78 0.18
N ILE A 287 8.11 -23.64 0.87
CA ILE A 287 8.85 -22.48 0.36
C ILE A 287 10.35 -22.63 0.62
N LYS A 288 11.16 -22.04 -0.24
CA LYS A 288 12.64 -22.05 -0.09
C LYS A 288 13.17 -20.78 0.56
N ARG A 289 12.44 -19.68 0.46
CA ARG A 289 12.77 -18.37 1.01
C ARG A 289 11.54 -17.74 1.65
N THR A 290 11.77 -16.84 2.58
CA THR A 290 10.68 -16.14 3.27
C THR A 290 11.08 -14.71 3.60
N GLN A 291 10.09 -13.84 3.69
CA GLN A 291 10.29 -12.46 4.07
C GLN A 291 10.41 -12.32 5.59
N VAL A 292 11.47 -11.67 6.05
CA VAL A 292 11.81 -11.45 7.46
C VAL A 292 11.98 -9.98 7.80
N GLY A 293 11.95 -9.65 9.08
CA GLY A 293 12.39 -8.39 9.64
C GLY A 293 13.86 -8.45 10.03
N ILE A 294 14.60 -7.36 9.80
CA ILE A 294 16.05 -7.26 10.07
C ILE A 294 16.32 -6.01 10.90
N GLU A 295 17.21 -6.12 11.89
CA GLU A 295 17.93 -4.99 12.49
C GLU A 295 19.35 -4.96 11.94
N ILE A 296 19.83 -3.74 11.54
CA ILE A 296 21.18 -3.54 10.99
C ILE A 296 22.01 -2.77 12.01
N SER A 297 23.15 -3.32 12.39
CA SER A 297 24.07 -2.71 13.40
C SER A 297 25.08 -1.78 12.73
N CYS A 298 24.62 -0.61 12.32
CA CYS A 298 25.45 0.47 11.78
C CYS A 298 24.98 1.83 12.30
N THR A 299 25.70 2.90 11.94
CA THR A 299 25.24 4.27 12.19
C THR A 299 23.87 4.50 11.55
N PRO A 300 23.05 5.46 12.07
CA PRO A 300 21.74 5.75 11.47
C PRO A 300 21.82 5.97 9.97
N LEU A 301 21.05 5.17 9.22
CA LEU A 301 20.93 5.32 7.77
C LEU A 301 20.37 6.69 7.43
N LYS A 302 21.07 7.44 6.58
CA LYS A 302 20.65 8.79 6.16
C LYS A 302 19.48 8.76 5.18
N HIS A 303 19.40 7.72 4.37
CA HIS A 303 18.41 7.53 3.33
C HIS A 303 17.99 6.07 3.25
N PRO A 304 16.77 5.76 2.80
CA PRO A 304 16.39 4.40 2.44
C PRO A 304 17.35 3.83 1.37
N ASN A 305 17.50 2.51 1.34
CA ASN A 305 18.25 1.84 0.28
C ASN A 305 17.62 2.10 -1.10
N THR A 306 18.46 2.18 -2.13
CA THR A 306 18.07 2.36 -3.53
C THR A 306 18.33 1.14 -4.40
N SER A 307 18.89 0.09 -3.80
CA SER A 307 19.14 -1.23 -4.41
C SER A 307 19.02 -2.30 -3.34
N TYR A 308 18.88 -3.53 -3.74
CA TYR A 308 18.91 -4.65 -2.80
C TYR A 308 20.33 -4.82 -2.25
N TRP A 309 20.43 -5.12 -0.96
CA TRP A 309 21.70 -5.38 -0.28
C TRP A 309 21.78 -6.87 0.06
N PRO A 310 22.82 -7.59 -0.41
CA PRO A 310 22.97 -9.02 -0.14
C PRO A 310 23.14 -9.29 1.36
N ILE A 311 22.59 -10.43 1.80
CA ILE A 311 22.77 -10.97 3.14
C ILE A 311 23.66 -12.20 3.06
N LEU A 312 24.70 -12.22 3.88
CA LEU A 312 25.74 -13.24 3.86
C LEU A 312 25.82 -13.98 5.20
N VAL A 313 25.91 -15.30 5.14
CA VAL A 313 26.29 -16.18 6.27
C VAL A 313 27.53 -16.96 5.84
N GLU A 314 28.62 -16.86 6.58
CA GLU A 314 29.90 -17.51 6.24
C GLU A 314 30.35 -17.25 4.79
N SER A 315 30.12 -16.05 4.27
CA SER A 315 30.39 -15.59 2.91
C SER A 315 29.51 -16.19 1.79
N GLU A 316 28.50 -16.98 2.13
CA GLU A 316 27.48 -17.43 1.18
C GLU A 316 26.28 -16.48 1.20
N GLU A 317 25.77 -16.11 0.03
CA GLU A 317 24.57 -15.27 -0.09
C GLU A 317 23.33 -16.11 0.23
N VAL A 318 22.65 -15.76 1.32
CA VAL A 318 21.46 -16.43 1.83
C VAL A 318 20.17 -15.59 1.68
N GLY A 319 20.27 -14.41 1.09
CA GLY A 319 19.14 -13.51 0.90
C GLY A 319 19.55 -12.09 0.60
N TYR A 320 18.56 -11.19 0.62
CA TYR A 320 18.81 -9.78 0.34
C TYR A 320 17.80 -8.88 1.07
N ILE A 321 18.26 -7.70 1.48
CA ILE A 321 17.43 -6.63 2.03
C ILE A 321 16.73 -5.93 0.89
N THR A 322 15.40 -5.84 0.98
CA THR A 322 14.54 -5.19 -0.01
C THR A 322 14.28 -3.73 0.33
N SER A 323 14.05 -3.44 1.62
CA SER A 323 13.77 -2.10 2.11
C SER A 323 14.43 -1.87 3.46
N ALA A 324 15.21 -0.80 3.59
CA ALA A 324 15.90 -0.44 4.82
C ALA A 324 15.77 1.04 5.14
N VAL A 325 15.67 1.37 6.43
CA VAL A 325 15.54 2.75 6.91
C VAL A 325 15.96 2.84 8.38
N TYR A 326 16.40 4.03 8.80
CA TYR A 326 16.50 4.35 10.22
C TYR A 326 15.13 4.77 10.77
N SER A 327 14.69 4.13 11.86
CA SER A 327 13.49 4.53 12.59
C SER A 327 13.87 5.41 13.78
N PRO A 328 13.48 6.71 13.78
CA PRO A 328 13.81 7.61 14.87
C PRO A 328 13.03 7.30 16.16
N ARG A 329 11.88 6.61 16.07
CA ARG A 329 11.10 6.16 17.22
C ARG A 329 11.75 4.97 17.92
N LEU A 330 12.29 4.03 17.14
CA LEU A 330 12.91 2.81 17.67
C LEU A 330 14.40 3.01 17.97
N ASP A 331 15.00 4.11 17.48
CA ASP A 331 16.45 4.36 17.50
C ASP A 331 17.25 3.20 16.90
N LYS A 332 16.78 2.67 15.74
CA LYS A 332 17.33 1.51 15.07
C LYS A 332 17.26 1.62 13.56
N ASN A 333 18.21 1.01 12.88
CA ASN A 333 18.09 0.70 11.46
C ASN A 333 17.29 -0.60 11.33
N ILE A 334 16.14 -0.51 10.67
CA ILE A 334 15.23 -1.62 10.45
C ILE A 334 15.05 -1.89 8.96
N ALA A 335 14.85 -3.15 8.61
CA ALA A 335 14.74 -3.55 7.22
C ALA A 335 13.76 -4.71 7.02
N LEU A 336 13.21 -4.79 5.81
CA LEU A 336 12.53 -5.96 5.28
C LEU A 336 13.50 -6.70 4.35
N ALA A 337 13.51 -8.02 4.40
CA ALA A 337 14.42 -8.83 3.61
C ALA A 337 13.77 -10.14 3.16
N MET A 338 14.21 -10.66 2.03
CA MET A 338 13.93 -12.02 1.58
C MET A 338 15.13 -12.91 1.93
N MET A 339 14.91 -14.00 2.68
CA MET A 339 15.96 -14.89 3.11
C MET A 339 15.62 -16.36 2.87
N ASP A 340 16.63 -17.18 2.64
CA ASP A 340 16.51 -18.65 2.68
C ASP A 340 15.88 -19.08 4.01
N VAL A 341 14.93 -20.01 3.96
CA VAL A 341 14.19 -20.48 5.14
C VAL A 341 15.09 -21.07 6.22
N ASN A 342 16.23 -21.68 5.83
CA ASN A 342 17.19 -22.28 6.77
C ASN A 342 17.92 -21.22 7.61
N HIS A 343 17.93 -19.96 7.16
CA HIS A 343 18.59 -18.84 7.83
C HIS A 343 17.60 -17.78 8.35
N SER A 344 16.28 -18.01 8.25
CA SER A 344 15.24 -17.03 8.55
C SER A 344 14.74 -17.03 10.00
N ALA A 345 15.29 -17.88 10.87
CA ALA A 345 14.87 -17.95 12.27
C ALA A 345 15.19 -16.65 13.00
N ILE A 346 14.28 -16.24 13.91
CA ILE A 346 14.51 -15.07 14.79
C ILE A 346 15.81 -15.29 15.56
N ASP A 347 16.57 -14.21 15.77
CA ASP A 347 17.89 -14.16 16.38
C ASP A 347 19.04 -14.72 15.53
N THR A 348 18.79 -15.18 14.30
CA THR A 348 19.87 -15.51 13.36
C THR A 348 20.73 -14.28 13.11
N ALA A 349 22.02 -14.41 13.30
CA ALA A 349 23.03 -13.41 12.99
C ALA A 349 23.60 -13.65 11.58
N ALA A 350 23.79 -12.59 10.83
CA ALA A 350 24.37 -12.59 9.50
C ALA A 350 25.06 -11.24 9.24
N GLU A 351 25.55 -11.02 8.02
CA GLU A 351 26.10 -9.74 7.59
C GLU A 351 25.39 -9.25 6.34
N THR A 352 25.32 -7.94 6.14
CA THR A 352 24.88 -7.34 4.88
C THR A 352 25.97 -6.44 4.30
N THR A 353 26.09 -6.44 2.98
CA THR A 353 26.96 -5.53 2.26
C THR A 353 26.15 -4.35 1.74
N THR A 354 26.49 -3.13 2.19
CA THR A 354 25.91 -1.88 1.76
C THR A 354 26.92 -1.02 1.01
N PRO A 355 26.53 0.08 0.36
CA PRO A 355 27.50 1.01 -0.24
C PRO A 355 28.50 1.61 0.76
N GLU A 356 28.18 1.61 2.07
CA GLU A 356 29.01 2.15 3.14
C GLU A 356 29.92 1.10 3.79
N GLY A 357 29.77 -0.19 3.44
CA GLY A 357 30.56 -1.31 3.97
C GLY A 357 29.70 -2.50 4.41
N ASN A 358 30.36 -3.43 5.10
CA ASN A 358 29.70 -4.62 5.64
C ASN A 358 29.29 -4.38 7.09
N PHE A 359 28.05 -4.75 7.42
CA PHE A 359 27.49 -4.56 8.75
C PHE A 359 26.82 -5.81 9.28
N PRO A 360 26.95 -6.10 10.57
CA PRO A 360 26.20 -7.18 11.21
C PRO A 360 24.70 -6.89 11.14
N ILE A 361 23.93 -7.93 10.91
CA ILE A 361 22.48 -7.92 10.97
C ILE A 361 21.95 -9.01 11.87
N LYS A 362 20.72 -8.84 12.29
CA LYS A 362 19.98 -9.81 13.09
C LYS A 362 18.56 -9.95 12.57
N VAL A 363 18.10 -11.18 12.39
CA VAL A 363 16.70 -11.47 12.07
C VAL A 363 15.84 -11.20 13.31
N VAL A 364 14.79 -10.40 13.16
CA VAL A 364 13.90 -10.00 14.23
C VAL A 364 12.44 -10.18 13.85
N GLN A 365 11.57 -10.13 14.86
CA GLN A 365 10.13 -10.18 14.61
C GLN A 365 9.64 -8.92 13.87
N LYS A 366 8.76 -9.10 12.91
CA LYS A 366 7.97 -8.01 12.30
C LYS A 366 6.47 -8.23 12.54
N PRO A 367 5.63 -7.19 12.61
CA PRO A 367 5.98 -5.75 12.59
C PRO A 367 6.93 -5.35 13.72
N PHE A 368 7.77 -4.33 13.46
CA PHE A 368 8.71 -3.80 14.47
C PHE A 368 7.99 -2.94 15.53
N TYR A 369 6.85 -2.37 15.15
CA TYR A 369 6.02 -1.54 16.01
C TYR A 369 4.53 -1.86 15.81
N ASP A 370 3.76 -1.89 16.90
CA ASP A 370 2.34 -2.27 16.96
C ASP A 370 2.03 -3.62 16.25
N PRO A 371 2.63 -4.73 16.69
CA PRO A 371 2.48 -6.05 16.04
C PRO A 371 1.03 -6.55 16.02
N LYS A 372 0.17 -6.03 16.89
CA LYS A 372 -1.26 -6.36 16.96
C LYS A 372 -2.16 -5.43 16.14
N LYS A 373 -1.56 -4.43 15.47
CA LYS A 373 -2.28 -3.42 14.64
C LYS A 373 -3.42 -2.70 15.37
N LYS A 374 -3.24 -2.44 16.67
CA LYS A 374 -4.23 -1.75 17.49
C LYS A 374 -4.44 -0.30 17.09
N ILE A 375 -3.36 0.38 16.68
CA ILE A 375 -3.40 1.77 16.24
C ILE A 375 -4.29 1.87 14.98
N THR A 376 -4.02 1.05 13.98
CA THR A 376 -4.76 1.09 12.70
C THR A 376 -6.23 0.69 12.87
N SER A 377 -6.51 -0.34 13.68
CA SER A 377 -7.88 -0.81 13.93
C SER A 377 -8.68 0.13 14.85
N GLY A 378 -7.98 0.92 15.68
CA GLY A 378 -8.61 1.75 16.71
C GLY A 378 -9.15 0.93 17.88
N SER A 379 -8.57 -0.24 18.17
CA SER A 379 -9.03 -1.19 19.19
C SER A 379 -8.07 -1.28 20.39
#